data_042cff9cf772e5253e54153ca4daf0e9
#
_entry.id   042cff9cf772e5253e54153ca4daf0e9
#
_cell.length_a   1.000
_cell.length_b   1.000
_cell.length_c   1.000
_cell.angle_alpha   90.00
_cell.angle_beta   90.00
_cell.angle_gamma   90.00
#
_symmetry.space_group_name_H-M   'P 1'
#
loop_
_entity.id
_entity.type
_entity.pdbx_description
1 polymer ?
#
loop_
_entity_poly.entity_id
_entity_poly.type
_entity_poly.pdbx_seq_one_letter_code
_entity_poly.pdbx_strand_id
1 'polypeptide(L)'
;MGCHGALKYPTTVGYHGNCISRSQWLYPSPRYHFEVDPDNTIVRLCAQGMEFEASGRLDEASQMFLNAWNESADDFERCIAAHYVARRQKNSVDTLLWNQRSLDHANAVADERVRGFYPSLYLNLGKAHEDLGNREESKRFYEMAATALDSLPEGRYGDIVREAVGRALLRSSNCR
;
A
#
# COMPACT_ATOMS: atom_id res chain seq x y z
N MET A 1 26.75 18.81 31.16
CA MET A 1 25.98 19.81 30.42
C MET A 1 25.45 19.17 29.15
N GLY A 2 24.19 18.78 29.17
CA GLY A 2 23.55 18.08 28.08
C GLY A 2 22.83 19.05 27.17
N CYS A 3 22.75 18.76 25.89
CA CYS A 3 21.80 19.36 24.96
C CYS A 3 21.10 18.26 24.20
N HIS A 4 19.91 17.90 24.65
CA HIS A 4 18.94 17.11 23.88
C HIS A 4 18.26 18.05 22.89
N GLY A 5 18.56 17.88 21.62
CA GLY A 5 17.84 18.53 20.51
C GLY A 5 16.65 17.71 20.10
N ALA A 6 15.48 17.95 20.67
CA ALA A 6 14.22 17.41 20.19
C ALA A 6 13.80 18.16 18.92
N LEU A 7 13.73 17.44 17.81
CA LEU A 7 13.11 17.93 16.57
C LEU A 7 11.60 18.12 16.80
N LYS A 8 11.19 19.37 16.93
CA LYS A 8 9.78 19.78 16.98
C LYS A 8 9.21 19.75 15.57
N TYR A 9 8.25 18.85 15.33
CA TYR A 9 7.35 18.98 14.20
C TYR A 9 6.40 20.17 14.43
N PRO A 10 6.17 21.04 13.44
CA PRO A 10 5.26 22.15 13.61
C PRO A 10 3.83 21.63 13.67
N THR A 11 3.21 21.85 14.81
CA THR A 11 1.76 21.77 15.01
C THR A 11 1.12 23.02 14.41
N THR A 12 0.00 22.79 13.72
CA THR A 12 -1.02 23.76 13.31
C THR A 12 -0.67 24.73 12.17
N VAL A 13 -1.13 24.35 10.96
CA VAL A 13 -1.65 25.32 10.00
C VAL A 13 -3.16 25.18 10.06
N GLY A 14 -3.83 26.19 10.62
CA GLY A 14 -5.28 26.28 10.66
C GLY A 14 -5.83 26.53 9.26
N TYR A 15 -6.65 25.60 8.77
CA TYR A 15 -7.59 25.84 7.68
C TYR A 15 -9.00 25.78 8.23
N HIS A 16 -9.72 26.90 8.07
CA HIS A 16 -11.12 27.04 8.39
C HIS A 16 -11.97 26.08 7.55
N GLY A 17 -12.82 25.31 8.22
CA GLY A 17 -14.08 24.80 7.70
C GLY A 17 -13.98 23.59 6.77
N ASN A 18 -13.90 22.43 7.30
CA ASN A 18 -14.74 21.22 7.14
C ASN A 18 -14.08 20.09 7.92
N CYS A 19 -14.78 19.57 8.89
CA CYS A 19 -14.37 18.38 9.61
C CYS A 19 -14.48 17.20 8.63
N ILE A 20 -13.39 16.93 7.89
CA ILE A 20 -13.28 15.78 7.00
C ILE A 20 -13.15 14.57 7.91
N SER A 21 -14.15 13.68 7.88
CA SER A 21 -14.12 12.46 8.67
C SER A 21 -12.87 11.63 8.37
N ARG A 22 -12.32 10.96 9.40
CA ARG A 22 -11.11 10.12 9.32
C ARG A 22 -11.15 9.08 8.20
N SER A 23 -12.32 8.68 7.74
CA SER A 23 -12.53 7.73 6.64
C SER A 23 -12.15 8.26 5.25
N GLN A 24 -12.01 9.57 5.05
CA GLN A 24 -11.63 10.16 3.76
C GLN A 24 -10.15 9.97 3.40
N TRP A 25 -9.32 9.46 4.31
CA TRP A 25 -7.91 9.18 4.03
C TRP A 25 -7.65 7.87 3.27
N LEU A 26 -8.67 7.00 3.19
CA LEU A 26 -8.55 5.66 2.61
C LEU A 26 -9.12 5.55 1.20
N TYR A 27 -9.93 6.52 0.72
CA TYR A 27 -10.67 6.38 -0.53
C TYR A 27 -10.66 7.64 -1.37
N PRO A 28 -10.40 7.55 -2.68
CA PRO A 28 -10.50 8.66 -3.62
C PRO A 28 -11.96 8.97 -3.98
N SER A 29 -12.21 10.21 -4.39
CA SER A 29 -13.51 10.79 -4.74
C SER A 29 -14.22 10.13 -5.96
N PRO A 30 -15.53 10.37 -6.16
CA PRO A 30 -16.53 9.49 -6.78
C PRO A 30 -16.53 9.39 -8.31
N ARG A 31 -15.44 9.57 -9.04
CA ARG A 31 -15.43 9.48 -10.50
C ARG A 31 -14.84 8.19 -11.09
N TYR A 32 -14.28 7.33 -10.28
CA TYR A 32 -13.87 5.99 -10.69
C TYR A 32 -14.39 5.02 -9.65
N HIS A 33 -15.11 3.97 -10.07
CA HIS A 33 -15.67 2.93 -9.23
C HIS A 33 -14.57 2.03 -8.61
N PHE A 34 -13.65 2.64 -7.88
CA PHE A 34 -12.75 1.99 -6.97
C PHE A 34 -13.40 2.05 -5.57
N GLU A 35 -14.59 1.48 -5.47
CA GLU A 35 -15.31 1.40 -4.20
C GLU A 35 -14.87 0.15 -3.45
N VAL A 36 -13.83 0.33 -2.65
CA VAL A 36 -13.63 -0.60 -1.53
C VAL A 36 -14.67 -0.21 -0.49
N ASP A 37 -15.60 -1.12 -0.20
CA ASP A 37 -16.63 -0.91 0.80
C ASP A 37 -15.99 -0.59 2.17
N PRO A 38 -16.17 0.62 2.75
CA PRO A 38 -15.59 0.98 4.03
C PRO A 38 -16.19 0.19 5.20
N ASP A 39 -17.35 -0.42 5.02
CA ASP A 39 -18.01 -1.25 6.02
C ASP A 39 -17.58 -2.72 5.95
N ASN A 40 -16.82 -3.11 4.90
CA ASN A 40 -16.24 -4.43 4.81
C ASN A 40 -15.30 -4.70 6.00
N THR A 41 -15.48 -5.84 6.67
CA THR A 41 -14.72 -6.21 7.87
C THR A 41 -13.21 -6.23 7.64
N ILE A 42 -12.76 -6.78 6.51
CA ILE A 42 -11.33 -6.89 6.18
C ILE A 42 -10.72 -5.52 5.94
N VAL A 43 -11.43 -4.64 5.25
CA VAL A 43 -11.02 -3.25 5.05
C VAL A 43 -10.87 -2.52 6.39
N ARG A 44 -11.82 -2.70 7.30
CA ARG A 44 -11.77 -2.09 8.65
C ARG A 44 -10.62 -2.62 9.49
N LEU A 45 -10.34 -3.93 9.47
CA LEU A 45 -9.19 -4.52 10.15
C LEU A 45 -7.87 -3.97 9.59
N CYS A 46 -7.74 -3.84 8.26
CA CYS A 46 -6.57 -3.23 7.62
C CYS A 46 -6.42 -1.74 8.01
N ALA A 47 -7.52 -0.98 8.05
CA ALA A 47 -7.51 0.42 8.47
C ALA A 47 -7.05 0.57 9.92
N GLN A 48 -7.55 -0.27 10.82
CA GLN A 48 -7.12 -0.30 12.22
C GLN A 48 -5.63 -0.67 12.36
N GLY A 49 -5.16 -1.64 11.58
CA GLY A 49 -3.74 -1.99 11.52
C GLY A 49 -2.88 -0.80 11.09
N MET A 50 -3.32 -0.01 10.10
CA MET A 50 -2.63 1.21 9.69
C MET A 50 -2.61 2.29 10.79
N GLU A 51 -3.66 2.42 11.57
CA GLU A 51 -3.68 3.34 12.74
C GLU A 51 -2.68 2.90 13.81
N PHE A 52 -2.56 1.60 14.08
CA PHE A 52 -1.54 1.07 14.96
C PHE A 52 -0.13 1.30 14.42
N GLU A 53 0.09 1.06 13.12
CA GLU A 53 1.36 1.35 12.46
C GLU A 53 1.77 2.82 12.61
N ALA A 54 0.84 3.76 12.36
CA ALA A 54 1.05 5.19 12.49
C ALA A 54 1.35 5.64 13.93
N SER A 55 0.87 4.90 14.94
CA SER A 55 1.15 5.14 16.36
C SER A 55 2.37 4.38 16.90
N GLY A 56 3.11 3.67 16.04
CA GLY A 56 4.29 2.89 16.41
C GLY A 56 3.98 1.55 17.08
N ARG A 57 2.73 1.13 17.14
CA ARG A 57 2.25 -0.13 17.73
C ARG A 57 2.36 -1.27 16.70
N LEU A 58 3.58 -1.64 16.37
CA LEU A 58 3.88 -2.45 15.19
C LEU A 58 3.42 -3.91 15.32
N ASP A 59 3.45 -4.49 16.51
CA ASP A 59 2.99 -5.87 16.75
C ASP A 59 1.45 -5.96 16.64
N GLU A 60 0.76 -4.95 17.14
CA GLU A 60 -0.70 -4.86 17.05
C GLU A 60 -1.15 -4.61 15.60
N ALA A 61 -0.41 -3.79 14.85
CA ALA A 61 -0.63 -3.63 13.41
C ALA A 61 -0.50 -4.98 12.69
N SER A 62 0.57 -5.74 12.98
CA SER A 62 0.79 -7.06 12.39
C SER A 62 -0.34 -8.03 12.72
N GLN A 63 -0.85 -8.00 13.96
CA GLN A 63 -1.97 -8.85 14.37
C GLN A 63 -3.26 -8.49 13.61
N MET A 64 -3.55 -7.20 13.43
CA MET A 64 -4.74 -6.77 12.65
C MET A 64 -4.67 -7.23 11.20
N PHE A 65 -3.52 -7.11 10.55
CA PHE A 65 -3.35 -7.58 9.17
C PHE A 65 -3.46 -9.10 9.06
N LEU A 66 -2.95 -9.86 10.03
CA LEU A 66 -3.12 -11.31 10.07
C LEU A 66 -4.57 -11.71 10.35
N ASN A 67 -5.28 -11.01 11.21
CA ASN A 67 -6.70 -11.23 11.44
C ASN A 67 -7.49 -10.98 10.14
N ALA A 68 -7.20 -9.88 9.43
CA ALA A 68 -7.79 -9.59 8.12
C ALA A 68 -7.58 -10.75 7.13
N TRP A 69 -6.36 -11.28 7.05
CA TRP A 69 -6.06 -12.44 6.20
C TRP A 69 -6.86 -13.69 6.60
N ASN A 70 -6.91 -14.00 7.89
CA ASN A 70 -7.58 -15.20 8.41
C ASN A 70 -9.11 -15.14 8.26
N GLU A 71 -9.68 -13.94 8.31
CA GLU A 71 -11.12 -13.72 8.18
C GLU A 71 -11.57 -13.51 6.72
N SER A 72 -10.62 -13.35 5.77
CA SER A 72 -10.93 -13.13 4.36
C SER A 72 -11.69 -14.30 3.75
N ALA A 73 -12.86 -14.02 3.15
CA ALA A 73 -13.74 -15.00 2.57
C ALA A 73 -13.54 -15.20 1.06
N ASP A 74 -13.08 -14.19 0.33
CA ASP A 74 -12.90 -14.22 -1.12
C ASP A 74 -11.52 -13.68 -1.57
N ASP A 75 -11.25 -13.78 -2.88
CA ASP A 75 -9.97 -13.35 -3.45
C ASP A 75 -9.77 -11.82 -3.39
N PHE A 76 -10.85 -11.03 -3.43
CA PHE A 76 -10.75 -9.58 -3.28
C PHE A 76 -10.27 -9.20 -1.88
N GLU A 77 -10.85 -9.77 -0.87
CA GLU A 77 -10.46 -9.57 0.53
C GLU A 77 -9.04 -10.08 0.80
N ARG A 78 -8.70 -11.27 0.28
CA ARG A 78 -7.36 -11.84 0.38
C ARG A 78 -6.30 -11.00 -0.30
N CYS A 79 -6.61 -10.41 -1.46
CA CYS A 79 -5.71 -9.45 -2.12
C CYS A 79 -5.39 -8.28 -1.19
N ILE A 80 -6.40 -7.65 -0.59
CA ILE A 80 -6.24 -6.53 0.33
C ILE A 80 -5.42 -6.94 1.55
N ALA A 81 -5.83 -8.01 2.24
CA ALA A 81 -5.18 -8.46 3.46
C ALA A 81 -3.71 -8.85 3.23
N ALA A 82 -3.40 -9.61 2.17
CA ALA A 82 -2.04 -10.00 1.84
C ALA A 82 -1.12 -8.80 1.57
N HIS A 83 -1.63 -7.76 0.89
CA HIS A 83 -0.90 -6.50 0.68
C HIS A 83 -0.46 -5.86 2.01
N TYR A 84 -1.34 -5.83 3.01
CA TYR A 84 -1.01 -5.27 4.31
C TYR A 84 -0.12 -6.19 5.14
N VAL A 85 -0.30 -7.52 5.09
CA VAL A 85 0.60 -8.47 5.75
C VAL A 85 2.02 -8.35 5.21
N ALA A 86 2.20 -8.14 3.89
CA ALA A 86 3.52 -7.94 3.27
C ALA A 86 4.32 -6.80 3.91
N ARG A 87 3.65 -5.72 4.32
CA ARG A 87 4.29 -4.52 4.92
C ARG A 87 4.99 -4.80 6.26
N ARG A 88 4.56 -5.86 6.96
CA ARG A 88 5.04 -6.18 8.32
C ARG A 88 5.94 -7.40 8.38
N GLN A 89 6.42 -7.89 7.23
CA GLN A 89 7.37 -8.99 7.21
C GLN A 89 8.76 -8.54 7.66
N LYS A 90 9.47 -9.43 8.34
CA LYS A 90 10.81 -9.14 8.91
C LYS A 90 11.95 -9.33 7.91
N ASN A 91 11.69 -10.05 6.83
CA ASN A 91 12.69 -10.33 5.78
C ASN A 91 12.09 -10.18 4.39
N SER A 92 12.97 -9.93 3.41
CA SER A 92 12.58 -9.65 2.04
C SER A 92 11.97 -10.85 1.31
N VAL A 93 12.29 -12.09 1.72
CA VAL A 93 11.72 -13.30 1.12
C VAL A 93 10.24 -13.43 1.46
N ASP A 94 9.90 -13.28 2.74
CA ASP A 94 8.50 -13.31 3.18
C ASP A 94 7.72 -12.11 2.63
N THR A 95 8.36 -10.92 2.55
CA THR A 95 7.77 -9.74 1.91
C THR A 95 7.42 -10.03 0.45
N LEU A 96 8.35 -10.64 -0.31
CA LEU A 96 8.09 -11.03 -1.69
C LEU A 96 6.94 -12.04 -1.80
N LEU A 97 6.95 -13.07 -0.95
CA LEU A 97 5.90 -14.10 -0.94
C LEU A 97 4.51 -13.51 -0.70
N TRP A 98 4.37 -12.60 0.27
CA TRP A 98 3.08 -11.98 0.57
C TRP A 98 2.63 -11.00 -0.52
N ASN A 99 3.54 -10.25 -1.13
CA ASN A 99 3.22 -9.41 -2.28
C ASN A 99 2.79 -10.26 -3.49
N GLN A 100 3.44 -11.41 -3.72
CA GLN A 100 3.03 -12.33 -4.78
C GLN A 100 1.62 -12.89 -4.53
N ARG A 101 1.32 -13.32 -3.30
CA ARG A 101 -0.04 -13.77 -2.93
C ARG A 101 -1.09 -12.69 -3.20
N SER A 102 -0.78 -11.44 -2.85
CA SER A 102 -1.68 -10.32 -3.12
C SER A 102 -1.96 -10.17 -4.63
N LEU A 103 -0.93 -10.25 -5.47
CA LEU A 103 -1.09 -10.20 -6.92
C LEU A 103 -1.87 -11.41 -7.46
N ASP A 104 -1.59 -12.62 -6.96
CA ASP A 104 -2.27 -13.84 -7.40
C ASP A 104 -3.78 -13.76 -7.11
N HIS A 105 -4.17 -13.28 -5.93
CA HIS A 105 -5.56 -13.05 -5.58
C HIS A 105 -6.21 -11.91 -6.41
N ALA A 106 -5.47 -10.82 -6.69
CA ALA A 106 -5.97 -9.78 -7.60
C ALA A 106 -6.26 -10.35 -9.00
N ASN A 107 -5.38 -11.21 -9.51
CA ASN A 107 -5.56 -11.88 -10.80
C ASN A 107 -6.74 -12.87 -10.78
N ALA A 108 -7.04 -13.50 -9.65
CA ALA A 108 -8.19 -14.40 -9.50
C ALA A 108 -9.52 -13.62 -9.51
N VAL A 109 -9.55 -12.42 -8.94
CA VAL A 109 -10.73 -11.52 -9.03
C VAL A 109 -10.96 -11.07 -10.47
N ALA A 110 -9.91 -10.64 -11.17
CA ALA A 110 -9.86 -10.24 -12.59
C ALA A 110 -11.00 -9.30 -13.06
N ASP A 111 -11.49 -8.42 -12.18
CA ASP A 111 -12.53 -7.45 -12.48
C ASP A 111 -12.13 -6.00 -12.12
N GLU A 112 -13.02 -5.03 -12.37
CA GLU A 112 -12.74 -3.60 -12.18
C GLU A 112 -12.41 -3.24 -10.72
N ARG A 113 -12.86 -4.04 -9.73
CA ARG A 113 -12.61 -3.77 -8.30
C ARG A 113 -11.14 -3.78 -7.94
N VAL A 114 -10.31 -4.59 -8.61
CA VAL A 114 -8.87 -4.70 -8.35
C VAL A 114 -8.01 -3.87 -9.29
N ARG A 115 -8.59 -3.29 -10.34
CA ARG A 115 -7.83 -2.62 -11.39
C ARG A 115 -6.92 -1.51 -10.86
N GLY A 116 -7.42 -0.69 -9.94
CA GLY A 116 -6.65 0.37 -9.30
C GLY A 116 -5.59 -0.11 -8.31
N PHE A 117 -5.53 -1.42 -7.97
CA PHE A 117 -4.50 -1.98 -7.09
C PHE A 117 -3.22 -2.32 -7.84
N TYR A 118 -3.30 -2.72 -9.11
CA TYR A 118 -2.15 -3.23 -9.87
C TYR A 118 -0.91 -2.34 -9.83
N PRO A 119 -0.99 -0.99 -9.98
CA PRO A 119 0.21 -0.16 -9.90
C PRO A 119 0.96 -0.32 -8.58
N SER A 120 0.26 -0.37 -7.45
CA SER A 120 0.88 -0.55 -6.13
C SER A 120 1.35 -1.99 -5.89
N LEU A 121 0.62 -3.00 -6.41
CA LEU A 121 1.04 -4.40 -6.31
C LEU A 121 2.35 -4.64 -7.07
N TYR A 122 2.44 -4.15 -8.31
CA TYR A 122 3.67 -4.24 -9.10
C TYR A 122 4.81 -3.44 -8.48
N LEU A 123 4.56 -2.23 -7.98
CA LEU A 123 5.55 -1.41 -7.29
C LEU A 123 6.16 -2.16 -6.09
N ASN A 124 5.32 -2.80 -5.29
CA ASN A 124 5.77 -3.55 -4.10
C ASN A 124 6.54 -4.82 -4.47
N LEU A 125 6.14 -5.53 -5.51
CA LEU A 125 6.90 -6.67 -6.05
C LEU A 125 8.26 -6.20 -6.58
N GLY A 126 8.28 -5.12 -7.35
CA GLY A 126 9.53 -4.52 -7.82
C GLY A 126 10.47 -4.19 -6.66
N LYS A 127 9.94 -3.60 -5.58
CA LYS A 127 10.74 -3.28 -4.39
C LYS A 127 11.23 -4.53 -3.66
N ALA A 128 10.39 -5.55 -3.51
CA ALA A 128 10.78 -6.80 -2.86
C ALA A 128 11.90 -7.52 -3.65
N HIS A 129 11.82 -7.52 -4.99
CA HIS A 129 12.90 -8.03 -5.84
C HIS A 129 14.18 -7.17 -5.75
N GLU A 130 14.05 -5.84 -5.69
CA GLU A 130 15.18 -4.92 -5.46
C GLU A 130 15.92 -5.27 -4.15
N ASP A 131 15.16 -5.49 -3.06
CA ASP A 131 15.71 -5.84 -1.75
C ASP A 131 16.40 -7.21 -1.71
N LEU A 132 16.05 -8.10 -2.61
CA LEU A 132 16.68 -9.41 -2.81
C LEU A 132 17.84 -9.37 -3.83
N GLY A 133 18.12 -8.23 -4.45
CA GLY A 133 19.14 -8.10 -5.50
C GLY A 133 18.74 -8.65 -6.87
N ASN A 134 17.48 -9.02 -7.07
CA ASN A 134 16.94 -9.53 -8.32
C ASN A 134 16.62 -8.37 -9.28
N ARG A 135 17.65 -7.75 -9.85
CA ARG A 135 17.54 -6.48 -10.59
C ARG A 135 16.63 -6.55 -11.80
N GLU A 136 16.70 -7.60 -12.59
CA GLU A 136 15.91 -7.76 -13.81
C GLU A 136 14.40 -7.87 -13.47
N GLU A 137 14.04 -8.67 -12.48
CA GLU A 137 12.66 -8.80 -12.03
C GLU A 137 12.16 -7.50 -11.39
N SER A 138 13.00 -6.84 -10.58
CA SER A 138 12.68 -5.54 -10.01
C SER A 138 12.33 -4.52 -11.10
N LYS A 139 13.19 -4.39 -12.12
CA LYS A 139 12.96 -3.50 -13.26
C LYS A 139 11.67 -3.84 -14.00
N ARG A 140 11.47 -5.13 -14.30
CA ARG A 140 10.26 -5.61 -14.98
C ARG A 140 8.98 -5.20 -14.23
N PHE A 141 8.94 -5.42 -12.93
CA PHE A 141 7.78 -5.05 -12.12
C PHE A 141 7.58 -3.52 -12.02
N TYR A 142 8.63 -2.73 -11.95
CA TYR A 142 8.50 -1.27 -12.00
C TYR A 142 7.97 -0.76 -13.34
N GLU A 143 8.37 -1.38 -14.45
CA GLU A 143 7.81 -1.08 -15.78
C GLU A 143 6.33 -1.48 -15.88
N MET A 144 5.94 -2.63 -15.33
CA MET A 144 4.53 -3.03 -15.23
C MET A 144 3.73 -2.05 -14.39
N ALA A 145 4.28 -1.58 -13.25
CA ALA A 145 3.64 -0.55 -12.43
C ALA A 145 3.41 0.74 -13.22
N ALA A 146 4.42 1.18 -14.01
CA ALA A 146 4.32 2.37 -14.84
C ALA A 146 3.24 2.25 -15.91
N THR A 147 3.15 1.08 -16.57
CA THR A 147 2.14 0.81 -17.60
C THR A 147 0.72 0.82 -17.02
N ALA A 148 0.56 0.47 -15.76
CA ALA A 148 -0.73 0.40 -15.09
C ALA A 148 -1.19 1.73 -14.44
N LEU A 149 -0.39 2.81 -14.50
CA LEU A 149 -0.68 4.08 -13.80
C LEU A 149 -2.01 4.73 -14.19
N ASP A 150 -2.48 4.52 -15.40
CA ASP A 150 -3.76 5.06 -15.87
C ASP A 150 -4.98 4.48 -15.13
N SER A 151 -4.81 3.34 -14.45
CA SER A 151 -5.84 2.74 -13.62
C SER A 151 -5.96 3.37 -12.22
N LEU A 152 -5.01 4.23 -11.84
CA LEU A 152 -5.04 4.87 -10.53
C LEU A 152 -6.14 5.94 -10.47
N PRO A 153 -6.86 6.00 -9.34
CA PRO A 153 -7.80 7.08 -9.12
C PRO A 153 -7.09 8.43 -9.03
N GLU A 154 -7.83 9.50 -9.30
CA GLU A 154 -7.38 10.84 -8.98
C GLU A 154 -7.30 11.04 -7.46
N GLY A 155 -6.39 11.92 -7.02
CA GLY A 155 -6.23 12.29 -5.63
C GLY A 155 -4.98 11.72 -4.97
N ARG A 156 -4.86 11.97 -3.67
CA ARG A 156 -3.62 11.77 -2.92
C ARG A 156 -3.01 10.36 -3.03
N TYR A 157 -3.84 9.32 -3.02
CA TYR A 157 -3.34 7.95 -3.15
C TYR A 157 -2.67 7.73 -4.51
N GLY A 158 -3.38 8.10 -5.59
CA GLY A 158 -2.84 7.98 -6.94
C GLY A 158 -1.55 8.78 -7.12
N ASP A 159 -1.50 10.00 -6.56
CA ASP A 159 -0.30 10.86 -6.65
C ASP A 159 0.90 10.23 -5.93
N ILE A 160 0.69 9.68 -4.74
CA ILE A 160 1.75 8.97 -3.99
C ILE A 160 2.29 7.78 -4.78
N VAL A 161 1.41 6.98 -5.39
CA VAL A 161 1.83 5.80 -6.15
C VAL A 161 2.55 6.22 -7.43
N ARG A 162 2.05 7.21 -8.19
CA ARG A 162 2.71 7.76 -9.39
C ARG A 162 4.12 8.25 -9.07
N GLU A 163 4.26 9.04 -8.00
CA GLU A 163 5.57 9.53 -7.57
C GLU A 163 6.51 8.39 -7.16
N ALA A 164 6.01 7.40 -6.42
CA ALA A 164 6.80 6.25 -5.99
C ALA A 164 7.29 5.40 -7.17
N VAL A 165 6.44 5.16 -8.17
CA VAL A 165 6.81 4.46 -9.41
C VAL A 165 7.87 5.24 -10.17
N GLY A 166 7.71 6.57 -10.33
CA GLY A 166 8.72 7.42 -10.98
C GLY A 166 10.09 7.33 -10.31
N ARG A 167 10.13 7.40 -8.96
CA ARG A 167 11.38 7.23 -8.20
C ARG A 167 11.99 5.83 -8.37
N ALA A 168 11.17 4.78 -8.42
CA ALA A 168 11.63 3.41 -8.58
C ALA A 168 12.29 3.18 -9.96
N LEU A 169 11.69 3.70 -11.02
CA LEU A 169 12.24 3.65 -12.38
C LEU A 169 13.59 4.38 -12.48
N LEU A 170 13.71 5.56 -11.87
CA LEU A 170 14.98 6.31 -11.85
C LEU A 170 16.09 5.52 -11.14
N ARG A 171 15.80 4.87 -10.00
CA ARG A 171 16.78 4.01 -9.31
C ARG A 171 17.20 2.83 -10.16
N SER A 172 16.24 2.13 -10.77
CA SER A 172 16.53 0.94 -11.58
C SER A 172 17.35 1.25 -12.85
N SER A 173 17.23 2.48 -13.38
CA SER A 173 18.00 2.92 -14.56
C SER A 173 19.45 3.28 -14.24
N ASN A 174 19.74 3.71 -13.01
CA ASN A 174 21.07 4.16 -12.59
C ASN A 174 21.99 3.03 -12.07
N CYS A 175 21.49 1.81 -11.93
CA CYS A 175 22.25 0.64 -11.52
C CYS A 175 22.83 -0.12 -12.75
N ARG A 176 23.76 0.53 -13.50
CA ARG A 176 24.58 -0.13 -14.52
C ARG A 176 25.87 -0.68 -13.93
#